data_54f404dc5d597ccdb82e832a877ca5ef
#
_entry.id   54f404dc5d597ccdb82e832a877ca5ef
#
_cell.length_a   1.000
_cell.length_b   1.000
_cell.length_c   1.000
_cell.angle_alpha   90.00
_cell.angle_beta   90.00
_cell.angle_gamma   90.00
#
_symmetry.space_group_name_H-M   'P 1'
#
loop_
_entity.id
_entity.type
_entity.pdbx_description
1 polymer ?
#
loop_
_entity_poly.entity_id
_entity_poly.type
_entity_poly.pdbx_seq_one_letter_code
_entity_poly.pdbx_strand_id
1 'polypeptide(L)'
;MKKRTLILAAILSMGMVSSMIATTKSSHSEVMTKEADGTYIINTTTLCKDVKGFRGNTPLSIYIKKGKIVEIKPLANKETPNYFNKVKQGLLNKWNGMKASKAATIQVDGVTGATFSSKAVKENVKRGIAYY
;
A
#
# COMPACT_ATOMS: atom_id res chain seq x y z
N MET A 1 0.10 14.47 59.19
CA MET A 1 -0.99 14.12 58.48
C MET A 1 -1.23 14.78 57.21
N LYS A 2 -1.13 16.01 57.13
CA LYS A 2 -1.40 16.70 55.93
C LYS A 2 -0.50 16.38 54.82
N LYS A 3 0.63 15.93 55.04
CA LYS A 3 1.53 15.70 53.98
C LYS A 3 1.06 14.76 52.97
N ARG A 4 0.28 13.85 53.32
CA ARG A 4 -0.13 12.87 52.38
C ARG A 4 -0.81 13.46 51.20
N THR A 5 -1.46 14.51 51.35
CA THR A 5 -2.19 15.05 50.22
C THR A 5 -1.34 15.49 49.09
N LEU A 6 -0.14 15.88 49.36
CA LEU A 6 0.63 16.41 48.32
C LEU A 6 1.00 15.39 47.31
N ILE A 7 1.17 14.22 47.72
CA ILE A 7 1.60 13.21 46.86
C ILE A 7 0.69 13.02 45.70
N LEU A 8 -0.56 13.21 45.92
CA LEU A 8 -1.50 12.99 44.87
C LEU A 8 -1.28 13.85 43.69
N ALA A 9 -0.87 15.04 43.92
CA ALA A 9 -0.71 15.94 42.82
C ALA A 9 0.31 15.46 41.83
N ALA A 10 1.28 14.82 42.31
CA ALA A 10 2.33 14.39 41.42
C ALA A 10 1.86 13.41 40.42
N ILE A 11 0.98 12.59 40.82
CA ILE A 11 0.55 11.55 39.96
C ILE A 11 -0.20 12.05 38.78
N LEU A 12 -0.92 13.08 38.97
CA LEU A 12 -1.68 13.57 37.87
C LEU A 12 -0.87 14.00 36.72
N SER A 13 0.23 14.57 37.01
CA SER A 13 1.00 15.11 35.92
C SER A 13 1.46 14.07 34.97
N MET A 14 1.55 12.87 35.44
CA MET A 14 2.05 11.88 34.54
C MET A 14 1.12 11.62 33.43
N GLY A 15 -0.10 11.65 33.70
CA GLY A 15 -1.04 11.25 32.68
C GLY A 15 -0.99 12.03 31.41
N MET A 16 -0.66 13.27 31.47
CA MET A 16 -0.72 14.00 30.29
C MET A 16 0.39 13.78 29.38
N VAL A 17 1.47 13.41 29.87
CA VAL A 17 2.62 13.25 29.06
C VAL A 17 2.40 12.27 27.93
N SER A 18 1.69 11.24 28.21
CA SER A 18 1.56 10.20 27.23
C SER A 18 0.84 10.64 25.98
N SER A 19 0.07 11.62 26.06
CA SER A 19 -0.71 11.98 24.89
C SER A 19 0.09 12.57 23.78
N MET A 20 1.27 13.09 24.07
CA MET A 20 1.97 13.71 23.02
C MET A 20 2.59 12.80 22.04
N ILE A 21 2.94 11.68 22.46
CA ILE A 21 3.66 10.79 21.59
C ILE A 21 2.91 10.37 20.36
N ALA A 22 1.63 10.39 20.41
CA ALA A 22 0.84 9.86 19.33
C ALA A 22 0.94 10.61 18.03
N THR A 23 1.48 11.77 18.04
CA THR A 23 1.41 12.58 16.83
C THR A 23 2.44 12.33 15.78
N THR A 24 3.48 11.65 16.07
CA THR A 24 4.51 11.52 15.08
C THR A 24 4.12 10.51 14.02
N LYS A 25 3.92 10.99 12.85
CA LYS A 25 3.66 10.14 11.73
C LYS A 25 4.70 10.38 10.70
N SER A 26 5.35 9.36 10.26
CA SER A 26 6.33 9.55 9.23
C SER A 26 5.67 9.30 7.88
N SER A 27 6.06 10.06 6.90
CA SER A 27 5.52 9.88 5.57
C SER A 27 5.88 8.51 5.00
N HIS A 28 6.89 7.90 5.55
CA HIS A 28 7.31 6.60 5.08
C HIS A 28 6.26 5.53 5.31
N SER A 29 5.48 5.68 6.35
CA SER A 29 4.46 4.70 6.65
C SER A 29 3.31 4.69 5.67
N GLU A 30 3.21 5.70 4.82
CA GLU A 30 2.13 5.74 3.86
C GLU A 30 2.35 4.78 2.69
N VAL A 31 3.58 4.41 2.41
CA VAL A 31 3.88 3.49 1.33
C VAL A 31 3.51 2.06 1.74
N MET A 32 3.84 1.70 2.97
CA MET A 32 3.53 0.35 3.44
C MET A 32 2.95 0.40 4.84
N THR A 33 1.81 -0.23 5.02
CA THR A 33 1.17 -0.34 6.33
C THR A 33 0.93 -1.82 6.65
N LYS A 34 0.82 -2.13 7.93
CA LYS A 34 0.57 -3.49 8.37
C LYS A 34 -0.73 -3.51 9.17
N GLU A 35 -1.64 -4.38 8.79
CA GLU A 35 -2.88 -4.53 9.50
C GLU A 35 -2.74 -5.49 10.69
N ALA A 36 -3.74 -5.48 11.55
CA ALA A 36 -3.72 -6.31 12.77
C ALA A 36 -3.61 -7.80 12.46
N ASP A 37 -4.14 -8.24 11.33
CA ASP A 37 -4.11 -9.65 10.96
C ASP A 37 -2.79 -10.06 10.28
N GLY A 38 -1.84 -9.14 10.18
CA GLY A 38 -0.55 -9.43 9.56
C GLY A 38 -0.46 -9.12 8.09
N THR A 39 -1.51 -8.60 7.49
CA THR A 39 -1.49 -8.23 6.07
C THR A 39 -0.72 -6.92 5.89
N TYR A 40 0.21 -6.92 4.94
CA TYR A 40 0.89 -5.69 4.54
C TYR A 40 0.18 -5.11 3.33
N ILE A 41 -0.01 -3.81 3.34
CA ILE A 41 -0.62 -3.10 2.22
C ILE A 41 0.41 -2.13 1.68
N ILE A 42 0.75 -2.27 0.40
CA ILE A 42 1.73 -1.40 -0.24
C ILE A 42 0.99 -0.50 -1.22
N ASN A 43 1.10 0.80 -1.01
CA ASN A 43 0.50 1.81 -1.87
C ASN A 43 1.59 2.32 -2.81
N THR A 44 1.40 2.13 -4.10
CA THR A 44 2.43 2.45 -5.07
C THR A 44 2.39 3.90 -5.57
N THR A 45 1.51 4.72 -5.04
CA THR A 45 1.34 6.10 -5.52
C THR A 45 2.66 6.87 -5.57
N THR A 46 3.42 6.86 -4.47
CA THR A 46 4.68 7.58 -4.44
C THR A 46 5.81 6.83 -5.12
N LEU A 47 5.76 5.52 -5.11
CA LEU A 47 6.81 4.69 -5.73
C LEU A 47 6.79 4.81 -7.24
N CYS A 48 5.65 5.11 -7.81
CA CYS A 48 5.46 5.07 -9.26
C CYS A 48 4.94 6.39 -9.82
N LYS A 49 5.38 7.51 -9.25
CA LYS A 49 4.97 8.82 -9.75
C LYS A 49 5.35 9.04 -11.20
N ASP A 50 6.44 8.45 -11.65
CA ASP A 50 6.92 8.58 -13.00
C ASP A 50 6.33 7.55 -13.96
N VAL A 51 5.54 6.60 -13.47
CA VAL A 51 4.99 5.54 -14.30
C VAL A 51 3.60 5.95 -14.76
N LYS A 52 3.43 6.02 -16.07
CA LYS A 52 2.17 6.47 -16.66
C LYS A 52 1.57 5.41 -17.54
N GLY A 53 0.26 5.23 -17.43
CA GLY A 53 -0.50 4.42 -18.36
C GLY A 53 -0.88 5.24 -19.57
N PHE A 54 -2.08 5.00 -20.08
CA PHE A 54 -2.54 5.71 -21.26
C PHE A 54 -2.87 7.18 -20.96
N ARG A 55 -3.54 7.43 -19.84
CA ARG A 55 -3.96 8.78 -19.48
C ARG A 55 -3.27 9.36 -18.26
N GLY A 56 -2.59 8.56 -17.48
CA GLY A 56 -1.92 9.03 -16.28
C GLY A 56 -1.41 7.90 -15.42
N ASN A 57 -1.13 8.22 -14.17
CA ASN A 57 -0.63 7.23 -13.23
C ASN A 57 -1.69 6.17 -12.92
N THR A 58 -1.23 4.97 -12.64
CA THR A 58 -2.12 3.85 -12.30
C THR A 58 -1.71 3.26 -10.96
N PRO A 59 -1.86 4.03 -9.86
CA PRO A 59 -1.42 3.54 -8.56
C PRO A 59 -2.25 2.36 -8.08
N LEU A 60 -1.62 1.51 -7.28
CA LEU A 60 -2.23 0.27 -6.80
C LEU A 60 -2.04 0.13 -5.30
N SER A 61 -2.92 -0.65 -4.69
CA SER A 61 -2.72 -1.18 -3.34
C SER A 61 -2.46 -2.68 -3.48
N ILE A 62 -1.31 -3.12 -3.02
CA ILE A 62 -0.92 -4.54 -3.08
C ILE A 62 -1.03 -5.11 -1.67
N TYR A 63 -1.86 -6.14 -1.52
CA TYR A 63 -2.09 -6.79 -0.24
C TYR A 63 -1.28 -8.07 -0.16
N ILE A 64 -0.36 -8.14 0.82
CA ILE A 64 0.53 -9.30 0.97
C ILE A 64 0.39 -9.84 2.39
N LYS A 65 0.13 -11.14 2.50
CA LYS A 65 0.01 -11.81 3.78
C LYS A 65 0.82 -13.09 3.76
N LYS A 66 1.66 -13.27 4.77
CA LYS A 66 2.54 -14.44 4.87
C LYS A 66 3.38 -14.63 3.61
N GLY A 67 3.85 -13.53 3.05
CA GLY A 67 4.71 -13.56 1.88
C GLY A 67 4.02 -13.83 0.56
N LYS A 68 2.70 -13.91 0.55
CA LYS A 68 1.93 -14.17 -0.68
C LYS A 68 1.02 -13.01 -1.00
N ILE A 69 0.86 -12.74 -2.28
CA ILE A 69 -0.05 -11.69 -2.72
C ILE A 69 -1.47 -12.19 -2.56
N VAL A 70 -2.24 -11.47 -1.76
CA VAL A 70 -3.64 -11.78 -1.53
C VAL A 70 -4.49 -11.17 -2.62
N GLU A 71 -4.23 -9.90 -2.92
CA GLU A 71 -5.07 -9.15 -3.83
C GLU A 71 -4.35 -7.88 -4.25
N ILE A 72 -4.64 -7.38 -5.44
CA ILE A 72 -4.15 -6.09 -5.91
C ILE A 72 -5.36 -5.28 -6.34
N LYS A 73 -5.53 -4.11 -5.74
CA LYS A 73 -6.65 -3.22 -6.04
C LYS A 73 -6.16 -1.95 -6.69
N PRO A 74 -6.82 -1.46 -7.73
CA PRO A 74 -6.45 -0.17 -8.31
C PRO A 74 -6.91 0.96 -7.40
N LEU A 75 -6.09 1.99 -7.31
CA LEU A 75 -6.47 3.22 -6.64
C LEU A 75 -7.02 4.18 -7.67
N ALA A 76 -7.47 5.35 -7.23
CA ALA A 76 -8.05 6.33 -8.14
C ALA A 76 -7.06 6.67 -9.25
N ASN A 77 -7.55 6.70 -10.48
CA ASN A 77 -6.73 6.98 -11.65
C ASN A 77 -7.60 7.67 -12.72
N LYS A 78 -6.95 8.20 -13.73
CA LYS A 78 -7.62 8.91 -14.82
C LYS A 78 -7.71 8.11 -16.10
N GLU A 79 -7.45 6.82 -16.02
CA GLU A 79 -7.50 5.96 -17.20
C GLU A 79 -8.92 5.88 -17.75
N THR A 80 -9.05 5.65 -19.05
CA THR A 80 -10.34 5.51 -19.69
C THR A 80 -11.02 4.26 -19.15
N PRO A 81 -12.22 4.37 -18.57
CA PRO A 81 -12.86 3.24 -17.90
C PRO A 81 -12.97 1.97 -18.74
N ASN A 82 -13.34 2.10 -20.01
CA ASN A 82 -13.47 0.91 -20.86
C ASN A 82 -12.17 0.14 -21.01
N TYR A 83 -11.07 0.86 -21.19
CA TYR A 83 -9.77 0.21 -21.33
C TYR A 83 -9.26 -0.31 -20.01
N PHE A 84 -9.42 0.49 -18.96
CA PHE A 84 -8.91 0.09 -17.66
C PHE A 84 -9.70 -1.06 -17.06
N ASN A 85 -10.98 -1.20 -17.36
CA ASN A 85 -11.76 -2.35 -16.94
C ASN A 85 -11.17 -3.65 -17.49
N LYS A 86 -10.64 -3.61 -18.70
CA LYS A 86 -9.98 -4.79 -19.27
C LYS A 86 -8.75 -5.17 -18.43
N VAL A 87 -8.01 -4.17 -17.96
CA VAL A 87 -6.86 -4.40 -17.11
C VAL A 87 -7.30 -4.98 -15.77
N LYS A 88 -8.34 -4.43 -15.18
CA LYS A 88 -8.84 -4.94 -13.91
C LYS A 88 -9.27 -6.39 -14.00
N GLN A 89 -9.97 -6.73 -15.05
CA GLN A 89 -10.51 -8.08 -15.21
C GLN A 89 -9.48 -9.08 -15.70
N GLY A 90 -8.57 -8.65 -16.55
CA GLY A 90 -7.65 -9.56 -17.21
C GLY A 90 -6.22 -9.58 -16.66
N LEU A 91 -5.87 -8.64 -15.80
CA LEU A 91 -4.48 -8.53 -15.36
C LEU A 91 -4.34 -8.54 -13.83
N LEU A 92 -5.13 -7.76 -13.11
CA LEU A 92 -4.87 -7.54 -11.68
C LEU A 92 -4.91 -8.80 -10.82
N ASN A 93 -5.69 -9.79 -11.21
CA ASN A 93 -5.79 -11.01 -10.42
C ASN A 93 -4.75 -12.08 -10.80
N LYS A 94 -3.90 -11.81 -11.78
CA LYS A 94 -2.92 -12.80 -12.21
C LYS A 94 -1.86 -13.08 -11.16
N TRP A 95 -1.61 -12.15 -10.25
CA TRP A 95 -0.64 -12.34 -9.19
C TRP A 95 -1.22 -12.93 -7.91
N ASN A 96 -2.54 -13.05 -7.83
CA ASN A 96 -3.18 -13.53 -6.60
C ASN A 96 -2.71 -14.93 -6.22
N GLY A 97 -2.34 -15.11 -4.95
CA GLY A 97 -1.85 -16.38 -4.45
C GLY A 97 -0.37 -16.64 -4.69
N MET A 98 0.28 -15.77 -5.45
CA MET A 98 1.69 -15.94 -5.78
C MET A 98 2.57 -15.48 -4.64
N LYS A 99 3.70 -16.16 -4.42
CA LYS A 99 4.69 -15.66 -3.46
C LYS A 99 5.24 -14.36 -3.99
N ALA A 100 5.46 -13.41 -3.09
CA ALA A 100 5.98 -12.10 -3.47
C ALA A 100 7.30 -12.23 -4.22
N SER A 101 8.19 -13.11 -3.77
CA SER A 101 9.48 -13.31 -4.41
C SER A 101 9.33 -13.82 -5.85
N LYS A 102 8.33 -14.64 -6.11
CA LYS A 102 8.09 -15.12 -7.46
C LYS A 102 7.46 -14.04 -8.32
N ALA A 103 6.52 -13.30 -7.76
CA ALA A 103 5.85 -12.23 -8.49
C ALA A 103 6.81 -11.15 -8.95
N ALA A 104 7.88 -10.93 -8.21
CA ALA A 104 8.88 -9.92 -8.55
C ALA A 104 9.62 -10.24 -9.85
N THR A 105 9.72 -11.50 -10.22
CA THR A 105 10.52 -11.92 -11.37
C THR A 105 9.72 -12.47 -12.53
N ILE A 106 8.46 -12.85 -12.30
CA ILE A 106 7.68 -13.48 -13.33
C ILE A 106 7.21 -12.47 -14.37
N GLN A 107 7.18 -12.93 -15.62
CA GLN A 107 6.61 -12.12 -16.70
C GLN A 107 5.13 -12.44 -16.81
N VAL A 108 4.31 -11.41 -16.83
CA VAL A 108 2.87 -11.55 -16.95
C VAL A 108 2.44 -10.84 -18.23
N ASP A 109 1.63 -11.51 -19.03
CA ASP A 109 1.15 -10.92 -20.28
C ASP A 109 0.20 -9.76 -20.00
N GLY A 110 0.32 -8.72 -20.81
CA GLY A 110 -0.60 -7.59 -20.72
C GLY A 110 -1.94 -7.93 -21.36
N VAL A 111 -2.83 -6.97 -21.31
CA VAL A 111 -4.18 -7.14 -21.84
C VAL A 111 -4.26 -6.52 -23.23
N THR A 112 -4.76 -7.29 -24.19
CA THR A 112 -4.91 -6.81 -25.55
C THR A 112 -5.86 -5.62 -25.58
N GLY A 113 -5.44 -4.54 -26.25
CA GLY A 113 -6.24 -3.32 -26.33
C GLY A 113 -6.02 -2.36 -25.18
N ALA A 114 -5.16 -2.71 -24.22
CA ALA A 114 -4.84 -1.84 -23.08
C ALA A 114 -3.34 -1.92 -22.76
N THR A 115 -2.50 -1.78 -23.78
CA THR A 115 -1.05 -1.99 -23.65
C THR A 115 -0.38 -1.01 -22.70
N PHE A 116 -0.68 0.27 -22.83
CA PHE A 116 -0.02 1.27 -21.99
C PHE A 116 -0.42 1.12 -20.52
N SER A 117 -1.70 0.92 -20.26
CA SER A 117 -2.19 0.71 -18.90
C SER A 117 -1.63 -0.59 -18.32
N SER A 118 -1.54 -1.64 -19.14
CA SER A 118 -0.96 -2.90 -18.68
C SER A 118 0.50 -2.77 -18.29
N LYS A 119 1.28 -2.05 -19.10
CA LYS A 119 2.70 -1.83 -18.78
C LYS A 119 2.86 -1.05 -17.49
N ALA A 120 2.03 -0.02 -17.32
CA ALA A 120 2.09 0.81 -16.12
C ALA A 120 1.72 -0.01 -14.88
N VAL A 121 0.68 -0.82 -14.96
CA VAL A 121 0.27 -1.68 -13.85
C VAL A 121 1.36 -2.68 -13.51
N LYS A 122 1.97 -3.31 -14.50
CA LYS A 122 3.05 -4.27 -14.25
C LYS A 122 4.24 -3.60 -13.57
N GLU A 123 4.58 -2.38 -13.95
CA GLU A 123 5.67 -1.68 -13.31
C GLU A 123 5.31 -1.29 -11.87
N ASN A 124 4.06 -0.90 -11.63
CA ASN A 124 3.60 -0.64 -10.27
C ASN A 124 3.72 -1.87 -9.38
N VAL A 125 3.32 -3.03 -9.89
CA VAL A 125 3.42 -4.28 -9.14
C VAL A 125 4.89 -4.60 -8.83
N LYS A 126 5.75 -4.45 -9.83
CA LYS A 126 7.16 -4.74 -9.68
C LYS A 126 7.79 -3.86 -8.60
N ARG A 127 7.56 -2.56 -8.67
CA ARG A 127 8.13 -1.62 -7.68
C ARG A 127 7.53 -1.80 -6.30
N GLY A 128 6.23 -2.08 -6.22
CA GLY A 128 5.58 -2.31 -4.94
C GLY A 128 6.13 -3.54 -4.25
N ILE A 129 6.30 -4.63 -4.99
CA ILE A 129 6.85 -5.86 -4.42
C ILE A 129 8.32 -5.67 -4.04
N ALA A 130 9.08 -4.90 -4.81
CA ALA A 130 10.46 -4.63 -4.47
C ALA A 130 10.58 -3.83 -3.16
N TYR A 131 9.58 -3.03 -2.85
CA TYR A 131 9.55 -2.28 -1.60
C TYR A 131 9.23 -3.18 -0.40
N TYR A 132 8.41 -4.20 -0.61
CA TYR A 132 8.04 -5.14 0.44
C TYR A 132 9.25 -5.95 0.93
#